data_978c585bc083ef98f43337fe4b43f7e0
#
_entry.id   978c585bc083ef98f43337fe4b43f7e0
#
_cell.length_a   1.000
_cell.length_b   1.000
_cell.length_c   1.000
_cell.angle_alpha   90.00
_cell.angle_beta   90.00
_cell.angle_gamma   90.00
#
_symmetry.space_group_name_H-M   'P 1'
#
loop_
_entity.id
_entity.type
_entity.pdbx_description
1 polymer ?
#
loop_
_entity_poly.entity_id
_entity_poly.type
_entity_poly.pdbx_seq_one_letter_code
_entity_poly.pdbx_strand_id
1 'polypeptide(L)'
;MGRTRLLAAILGGVAVIALIAGAVFMLRNQTTPSEPGRWPPAERTAFIDSCVKSCRNSPGVTPARYPVCDDACKCSADEAEKMVTPQELVELYKGIQSGKPTKEQTDKLEKMKAAGVACTQK
;
A
#
# COMPACT_ATOMS: atom_id res chain seq x y z
N MET A 1 -3.51 0.09 33.45
CA MET A 1 -3.72 -0.76 32.24
C MET A 1 -4.63 -0.14 31.17
N GLY A 2 -5.55 0.79 31.52
CA GLY A 2 -6.40 1.48 30.52
C GLY A 2 -5.66 2.47 29.62
N ARG A 3 -4.57 3.07 30.06
CA ARG A 3 -3.80 4.07 29.28
C ARG A 3 -3.04 3.47 28.11
N THR A 4 -2.47 2.29 28.27
CA THR A 4 -1.72 1.60 27.19
C THR A 4 -2.65 1.08 26.08
N ARG A 5 -3.84 0.64 26.45
CA ARG A 5 -4.84 0.22 25.46
C ARG A 5 -5.43 1.41 24.69
N LEU A 6 -5.60 2.54 25.37
CA LEU A 6 -6.10 3.77 24.76
C LEU A 6 -5.06 4.35 23.76
N LEU A 7 -3.79 4.35 24.14
CA LEU A 7 -2.69 4.80 23.27
C LEU A 7 -2.52 3.89 22.04
N ALA A 8 -2.65 2.58 22.20
CA ALA A 8 -2.61 1.64 21.09
C ALA A 8 -3.80 1.84 20.13
N ALA A 9 -4.99 2.11 20.68
CA ALA A 9 -6.18 2.41 19.87
C ALA A 9 -6.05 3.76 19.13
N ILE A 10 -5.46 4.77 19.77
CA ILE A 10 -5.22 6.09 19.14
C ILE A 10 -4.17 5.99 18.04
N LEU A 11 -3.07 5.27 18.27
CA LEU A 11 -2.03 5.06 17.27
C LEU A 11 -2.54 4.23 16.06
N GLY A 12 -3.32 3.19 16.34
CA GLY A 12 -3.98 2.41 15.29
C GLY A 12 -5.01 3.23 14.51
N GLY A 13 -5.78 4.09 15.21
CA GLY A 13 -6.75 4.99 14.60
C GLY A 13 -6.11 6.05 13.72
N VAL A 14 -5.00 6.64 14.14
CA VAL A 14 -4.25 7.64 13.35
C VAL A 14 -3.68 7.01 12.07
N ALA A 15 -3.12 5.80 12.14
CA ALA A 15 -2.62 5.08 10.98
C ALA A 15 -3.75 4.78 9.97
N VAL A 16 -4.92 4.34 10.45
CA VAL A 16 -6.09 4.08 9.61
C VAL A 16 -6.62 5.37 8.99
N ILE A 17 -6.70 6.46 9.75
CA ILE A 17 -7.15 7.77 9.26
C ILE A 17 -6.18 8.29 8.18
N ALA A 18 -4.88 8.15 8.35
CA ALA A 18 -3.87 8.54 7.36
C ALA A 18 -4.02 7.75 6.06
N LEU A 19 -4.28 6.44 6.14
CA LEU A 19 -4.54 5.59 4.97
C LEU A 19 -5.84 5.98 4.26
N ILE A 20 -6.91 6.25 5.00
CA ILE A 20 -8.20 6.69 4.46
C ILE A 20 -8.05 8.08 3.82
N ALA A 21 -7.36 9.01 4.46
CA ALA A 21 -7.11 10.35 3.92
C ALA A 21 -6.29 10.27 2.62
N GLY A 22 -5.29 9.41 2.54
CA GLY A 22 -4.52 9.15 1.33
C GLY A 22 -5.38 8.58 0.21
N ALA A 23 -6.24 7.60 0.52
CA ALA A 23 -7.16 7.00 -0.44
C ALA A 23 -8.21 8.00 -0.94
N VAL A 24 -8.78 8.82 -0.05
CA VAL A 24 -9.73 9.88 -0.42
C VAL A 24 -9.07 10.96 -1.27
N PHE A 25 -7.83 11.33 -0.96
CA PHE A 25 -7.04 12.26 -1.77
C PHE A 25 -6.81 11.72 -3.17
N MET A 26 -6.43 10.44 -3.30
CA MET A 26 -6.29 9.77 -4.60
C MET A 26 -7.60 9.79 -5.40
N LEU A 27 -8.73 9.49 -4.76
CA LEU A 27 -10.04 9.48 -5.41
C LEU A 27 -10.47 10.86 -5.91
N ARG A 28 -10.15 11.93 -5.19
CA ARG A 28 -10.49 13.30 -5.55
C ARG A 28 -9.72 13.84 -6.75
N ASN A 29 -8.50 13.35 -6.96
CA ASN A 29 -7.63 13.78 -8.05
C ASN A 29 -7.82 12.97 -9.33
N GLN A 30 -8.69 11.97 -9.32
CA GLN A 30 -8.97 11.16 -10.50
C GLN A 30 -10.07 11.78 -11.34
N THR A 31 -9.67 12.50 -12.37
CA THR A 31 -10.59 13.03 -13.39
C THR A 31 -10.77 12.09 -14.58
N THR A 32 -9.90 11.08 -14.71
CA THR A 32 -9.95 10.08 -15.79
C THR A 32 -9.81 8.67 -15.23
N PRO A 33 -10.56 7.66 -15.76
CA PRO A 33 -10.35 6.28 -15.40
C PRO A 33 -8.92 5.87 -15.76
N SER A 34 -8.21 5.29 -14.81
CA SER A 34 -6.88 4.76 -15.05
C SER A 34 -6.96 3.48 -15.87
N GLU A 35 -6.22 3.42 -16.97
CA GLU A 35 -6.10 2.21 -17.76
C GLU A 35 -5.26 1.16 -17.02
N PRO A 36 -5.60 -0.14 -17.14
CA PRO A 36 -4.74 -1.20 -16.63
C PRO A 36 -3.33 -1.11 -17.24
N GLY A 37 -2.32 -1.22 -16.41
CA GLY A 37 -0.92 -1.22 -16.84
C GLY A 37 -0.17 0.11 -16.68
N ARG A 38 -0.87 1.20 -16.41
CA ARG A 38 -0.22 2.50 -16.14
C ARG A 38 -1.02 3.33 -15.14
N TRP A 39 -0.43 3.60 -14.01
CA TRP A 39 -1.01 4.52 -13.03
C TRP A 39 -0.64 5.97 -13.37
N PRO A 40 -1.51 6.93 -13.05
CA PRO A 40 -1.12 8.33 -13.07
C PRO A 40 0.09 8.58 -12.17
N PRO A 41 1.00 9.51 -12.54
CA PRO A 41 2.22 9.75 -11.78
C PRO A 41 2.00 10.07 -10.30
N ALA A 42 0.94 10.79 -9.97
CA ALA A 42 0.61 11.14 -8.58
C ALA A 42 0.29 9.91 -7.73
N GLU A 43 -0.51 9.00 -8.24
CA GLU A 43 -0.86 7.75 -7.54
C GLU A 43 0.35 6.83 -7.40
N ARG A 44 1.16 6.73 -8.45
CA ARG A 44 2.38 5.94 -8.40
C ARG A 44 3.34 6.47 -7.33
N THR A 45 3.57 7.78 -7.29
CA THR A 45 4.41 8.43 -6.29
C THR A 45 3.88 8.20 -4.88
N ALA A 46 2.59 8.38 -4.67
CA ALA A 46 1.96 8.15 -3.36
C ALA A 46 2.10 6.70 -2.89
N PHE A 47 1.94 5.74 -3.78
CA PHE A 47 2.15 4.33 -3.48
C PHE A 47 3.59 4.05 -3.06
N ILE A 48 4.56 4.53 -3.83
CA ILE A 48 5.99 4.36 -3.56
C ILE A 48 6.36 4.99 -2.21
N ASP A 49 5.91 6.22 -1.95
CA ASP A 49 6.20 6.92 -0.69
C ASP A 49 5.63 6.18 0.51
N SER A 50 4.40 5.69 0.43
CA SER A 50 3.77 4.89 1.49
C SER A 50 4.52 3.58 1.72
N CYS A 51 4.91 2.91 0.66
CA CYS A 51 5.68 1.67 0.71
C CYS A 51 7.06 1.90 1.36
N VAL A 52 7.77 2.93 0.95
CA VAL A 52 9.09 3.27 1.49
C VAL A 52 9.02 3.61 2.98
N LYS A 53 8.05 4.41 3.40
CA LYS A 53 7.83 4.71 4.82
C LYS A 53 7.56 3.44 5.63
N SER A 54 6.68 2.59 5.14
CA SER A 54 6.35 1.33 5.80
C SER A 54 7.56 0.41 5.90
N CYS A 55 8.35 0.29 4.84
CA CYS A 55 9.56 -0.51 4.82
C CYS A 55 10.62 0.01 5.79
N ARG A 56 10.89 1.31 5.78
CA ARG A 56 11.89 1.95 6.67
C ARG A 56 11.51 1.85 8.14
N ASN A 57 10.22 1.86 8.45
CA ASN A 57 9.69 1.75 9.82
C ASN A 57 9.52 0.31 10.28
N SER A 58 9.81 -0.67 9.44
CA SER A 58 9.70 -2.08 9.81
C SER A 58 10.81 -2.49 10.80
N PRO A 59 10.51 -3.37 11.78
CA PRO A 59 11.51 -3.86 12.71
C PRO A 59 12.70 -4.51 11.98
N GLY A 60 13.91 -4.20 12.43
CA GLY A 60 15.15 -4.75 11.88
C GLY A 60 15.67 -4.07 10.62
N VAL A 61 14.99 -3.06 10.10
CA VAL A 61 15.47 -2.26 8.97
C VAL A 61 16.32 -1.10 9.48
N THR A 62 17.60 -1.13 9.13
CA THR A 62 18.57 -0.08 9.47
C THR A 62 18.69 0.94 8.32
N PRO A 63 19.21 2.17 8.57
CA PRO A 63 19.44 3.15 7.51
C PRO A 63 20.30 2.64 6.35
N ALA A 64 21.22 1.71 6.60
CA ALA A 64 22.03 1.08 5.56
C ALA A 64 21.19 0.29 4.53
N ARG A 65 19.99 -0.14 4.92
CA ARG A 65 19.06 -0.88 4.06
C ARG A 65 17.99 -0.01 3.38
N TYR A 66 17.95 1.28 3.62
CA TYR A 66 16.97 2.18 3.02
C TYR A 66 16.98 2.18 1.48
N PRO A 67 18.15 2.12 0.80
CA PRO A 67 18.15 1.98 -0.66
C PRO A 67 17.46 0.72 -1.17
N VAL A 68 17.52 -0.39 -0.42
CA VAL A 68 16.80 -1.63 -0.75
C VAL A 68 15.29 -1.41 -0.68
N CYS A 69 14.82 -0.66 0.33
CA CYS A 69 13.40 -0.28 0.43
C CYS A 69 12.96 0.54 -0.79
N ASP A 70 13.75 1.52 -1.20
CA ASP A 70 13.43 2.37 -2.34
C ASP A 70 13.31 1.54 -3.64
N ASP A 71 14.26 0.67 -3.91
CA ASP A 71 14.27 -0.18 -5.09
C ASP A 71 13.13 -1.21 -5.08
N ALA A 72 12.90 -1.87 -3.94
CA ALA A 72 11.83 -2.84 -3.78
C ALA A 72 10.45 -2.19 -3.96
N CYS A 73 10.25 -0.98 -3.44
CA CYS A 73 8.99 -0.25 -3.57
C CYS A 73 8.73 0.21 -5.01
N LYS A 74 9.74 0.65 -5.73
CA LYS A 74 9.63 0.97 -7.17
C LYS A 74 9.27 -0.26 -7.98
N CYS A 75 9.95 -1.38 -7.75
CA CYS A 75 9.64 -2.66 -8.38
C CYS A 75 8.20 -3.10 -8.07
N SER A 76 7.77 -3.00 -6.82
CA SER A 76 6.40 -3.33 -6.40
C SER A 76 5.36 -2.45 -7.09
N ALA A 77 5.64 -1.16 -7.28
CA ALA A 77 4.77 -0.25 -8.02
C ALA A 77 4.64 -0.68 -9.49
N ASP A 78 5.75 -1.03 -10.13
CA ASP A 78 5.75 -1.52 -11.52
C ASP A 78 4.90 -2.78 -11.67
N GLU A 79 5.01 -3.72 -10.75
CA GLU A 79 4.22 -4.94 -10.77
C GLU A 79 2.75 -4.69 -10.44
N ALA A 80 2.47 -3.83 -9.46
CA ALA A 80 1.10 -3.48 -9.07
C ALA A 80 0.34 -2.79 -10.21
N GLU A 81 0.98 -1.91 -10.96
CA GLU A 81 0.40 -1.25 -12.13
C GLU A 81 -0.11 -2.24 -13.18
N LYS A 82 0.57 -3.36 -13.34
CA LYS A 82 0.20 -4.41 -14.29
C LYS A 82 -1.01 -5.23 -13.82
N MET A 83 -1.23 -5.31 -12.53
CA MET A 83 -2.23 -6.21 -11.93
C MET A 83 -3.54 -5.51 -11.58
N VAL A 84 -3.47 -4.29 -11.09
CA VAL A 84 -4.63 -3.57 -10.56
C VAL A 84 -4.59 -2.09 -10.96
N THR A 85 -5.78 -1.50 -11.05
CA THR A 85 -5.93 -0.05 -11.15
C THR A 85 -5.86 0.59 -9.76
N PRO A 86 -5.62 1.91 -9.62
CA PRO A 86 -5.69 2.57 -8.32
C PRO A 86 -7.02 2.38 -7.61
N GLN A 87 -8.13 2.35 -8.34
CA GLN A 87 -9.47 2.09 -7.80
C GLN A 87 -9.58 0.67 -7.24
N GLU A 88 -9.10 -0.32 -7.97
CA GLU A 88 -9.08 -1.72 -7.50
C GLU A 88 -8.23 -1.87 -6.24
N LEU A 89 -7.11 -1.14 -6.14
CA LEU A 89 -6.27 -1.13 -4.95
C LEU A 89 -7.03 -0.60 -3.72
N VAL A 90 -7.79 0.49 -3.89
CA VAL A 90 -8.65 1.03 -2.83
C VAL A 90 -9.69 0.00 -2.38
N GLU A 91 -10.34 -0.68 -3.32
CA GLU A 91 -11.31 -1.73 -3.01
C GLU A 91 -10.67 -2.93 -2.29
N LEU A 92 -9.45 -3.30 -2.64
CA LEU A 92 -8.68 -4.32 -1.92
C LEU A 92 -8.43 -3.91 -0.46
N TYR A 93 -8.04 -2.67 -0.22
CA TYR A 93 -7.86 -2.15 1.14
C TYR A 93 -9.15 -2.17 1.94
N LYS A 94 -10.26 -1.77 1.35
CA LYS A 94 -11.59 -1.83 2.00
C LYS A 94 -11.96 -3.27 2.37
N GLY A 95 -11.74 -4.22 1.48
CA GLY A 95 -11.98 -5.63 1.72
C GLY A 95 -11.17 -6.18 2.89
N ILE A 96 -9.89 -5.82 2.97
CA ILE A 96 -9.00 -6.23 4.06
C ILE A 96 -9.45 -5.61 5.39
N GLN A 97 -9.80 -4.32 5.40
CA GLN A 97 -10.25 -3.62 6.60
C GLN A 97 -11.58 -4.15 7.13
N SER A 98 -12.47 -4.58 6.25
CA SER A 98 -13.74 -5.20 6.64
C SER A 98 -13.59 -6.61 7.22
N GLY A 99 -12.42 -7.24 7.05
CA GLY A 99 -12.15 -8.61 7.47
C GLY A 99 -12.84 -9.67 6.60
N LYS A 100 -13.51 -9.27 5.52
CA LYS A 100 -14.26 -10.16 4.62
C LYS A 100 -13.91 -9.87 3.15
N PRO A 101 -12.64 -10.05 2.73
CA PRO A 101 -12.30 -9.92 1.33
C PRO A 101 -12.98 -10.98 0.48
N THR A 102 -13.34 -10.64 -0.77
CA THR A 102 -13.84 -11.61 -1.72
C THR A 102 -12.72 -12.56 -2.16
N LYS A 103 -13.08 -13.71 -2.74
CA LYS A 103 -12.10 -14.65 -3.28
C LYS A 103 -11.21 -13.98 -4.34
N GLU A 104 -11.79 -13.18 -5.23
CA GLU A 104 -11.07 -12.44 -6.25
C GLU A 104 -10.07 -11.46 -5.64
N GLN A 105 -10.48 -10.74 -4.60
CA GLN A 105 -9.61 -9.82 -3.85
C GLN A 105 -8.45 -10.56 -3.18
N THR A 106 -8.73 -11.71 -2.57
CA THR A 106 -7.71 -12.55 -1.95
C THR A 106 -6.71 -13.07 -2.98
N ASP A 107 -7.17 -13.54 -4.13
CA ASP A 107 -6.30 -14.03 -5.21
C ASP A 107 -5.40 -12.91 -5.76
N LYS A 108 -5.94 -11.71 -5.97
CA LYS A 108 -5.14 -10.54 -6.40
C LYS A 108 -4.10 -10.15 -5.35
N LEU A 109 -4.49 -10.16 -4.08
CA LEU A 109 -3.59 -9.82 -2.98
C LEU A 109 -2.41 -10.80 -2.89
N GLU A 110 -2.68 -12.10 -3.06
CA GLU A 110 -1.63 -13.12 -3.06
C GLU A 110 -0.66 -12.95 -4.24
N LYS A 111 -1.17 -12.64 -5.42
CA LYS A 111 -0.33 -12.32 -6.58
C LYS A 111 0.54 -11.09 -6.35
N MET A 112 -0.01 -10.05 -5.74
CA MET A 112 0.73 -8.85 -5.40
C MET A 112 1.81 -9.13 -4.35
N LYS A 113 1.52 -9.94 -3.35
CA LYS A 113 2.51 -10.39 -2.35
C LYS A 113 3.65 -11.18 -2.99
N ALA A 114 3.34 -12.11 -3.87
CA ALA A 114 4.33 -12.89 -4.58
C ALA A 114 5.24 -12.00 -5.44
N ALA A 115 4.67 -11.03 -6.14
CA ALA A 115 5.43 -10.05 -6.91
C ALA A 115 6.31 -9.17 -6.02
N GLY A 116 5.80 -8.74 -4.87
CA GLY A 116 6.56 -7.97 -3.89
C GLY A 116 7.74 -8.76 -3.32
N VAL A 117 7.55 -10.03 -3.01
CA VAL A 117 8.63 -10.92 -2.56
C VAL A 117 9.68 -11.07 -3.64
N ALA A 118 9.29 -11.28 -4.90
CA ALA A 118 10.22 -11.35 -6.02
C ALA A 118 11.04 -10.06 -6.18
N CYS A 119 10.45 -8.90 -5.93
CA CYS A 119 11.15 -7.61 -5.94
C CYS A 119 12.22 -7.49 -4.85
N THR A 120 12.01 -8.11 -3.69
CA THR A 120 12.99 -8.07 -2.59
C THR A 120 14.18 -9.02 -2.80
N GLN A 121 14.05 -9.97 -3.73
CA GLN A 121 15.09 -10.96 -4.01
C GLN A 121 16.02 -10.55 -5.17
N LYS A 122 15.73 -9.45 -5.81
CA LYS A 122 16.59 -8.85 -6.83
C LYS A 122 17.63 -7.96 -6.15
#